data_16287a75a351505fc79ddf5e92ec6d60
#
_entry.id   16287a75a351505fc79ddf5e92ec6d60
#
_cell.length_a   1.000
_cell.length_b   1.000
_cell.length_c   1.000
_cell.angle_alpha   90.00
_cell.angle_beta   90.00
_cell.angle_gamma   90.00
#
_symmetry.space_group_name_H-M   'P 1'
#
loop_
_entity.id
_entity.type
_entity.pdbx_description
1 polymer ?
#
loop_
_entity_poly.entity_id
_entity_poly.type
_entity_poly.pdbx_seq_one_letter_code
_entity_poly.pdbx_strand_id
1 'polypeptide(L)'
;MPQHSEAQARLVVDDEFRVGPVHDRVFGSFVEHLGRCVYTGIYEPDHPTADEHGFRKDVIDLVKELGATTIRYPGGNFVSGYRWEDGIGPKQERPRRLDLAWHSTETNEFGLPEMAEWLEATGIN
;
A
#
# COMPACT_ATOMS: atom_id res chain seq x y z
N MET A 1 -32.74 -27.32 -17.84
CA MET A 1 -31.62 -26.37 -17.83
C MET A 1 -32.22 -24.98 -17.64
N PRO A 2 -31.83 -24.21 -16.62
CA PRO A 2 -32.34 -22.85 -16.50
C PRO A 2 -31.78 -22.00 -17.66
N GLN A 3 -32.67 -21.35 -18.40
CA GLN A 3 -32.32 -20.38 -19.43
C GLN A 3 -31.73 -19.16 -18.68
N HIS A 4 -30.44 -18.91 -18.88
CA HIS A 4 -29.84 -17.65 -18.47
C HIS A 4 -30.44 -16.55 -19.36
N SER A 5 -31.33 -15.73 -18.82
CA SER A 5 -31.71 -14.49 -19.47
C SER A 5 -30.52 -13.56 -19.49
N GLU A 6 -30.06 -13.12 -20.65
CA GLU A 6 -29.06 -12.08 -20.76
C GLU A 6 -29.61 -10.81 -20.11
N ALA A 7 -28.91 -10.35 -19.06
CA ALA A 7 -29.19 -9.06 -18.45
C ALA A 7 -28.67 -7.94 -19.36
N GLN A 8 -29.57 -7.06 -19.81
CA GLN A 8 -29.20 -5.88 -20.59
C GLN A 8 -29.08 -4.65 -19.67
N ALA A 9 -28.00 -3.91 -19.79
CA ALA A 9 -27.82 -2.63 -19.14
C ALA A 9 -27.58 -1.54 -20.19
N ARG A 10 -28.09 -0.34 -19.93
CA ARG A 10 -27.86 0.85 -20.76
C ARG A 10 -27.09 1.87 -19.94
N LEU A 11 -25.93 2.26 -20.43
CA LEU A 11 -25.14 3.38 -19.88
C LEU A 11 -25.36 4.62 -20.76
N VAL A 12 -25.73 5.73 -20.15
CA VAL A 12 -25.83 7.04 -20.82
C VAL A 12 -24.79 7.95 -20.20
N VAL A 13 -23.89 8.47 -21.02
CA VAL A 13 -22.86 9.44 -20.63
C VAL A 13 -23.11 10.72 -21.42
N ASP A 14 -23.28 11.82 -20.72
CA ASP A 14 -23.56 13.12 -21.31
C ASP A 14 -22.95 14.21 -20.42
N ASP A 15 -22.38 15.26 -21.03
CA ASP A 15 -21.77 16.38 -20.31
C ASP A 15 -22.75 17.13 -19.41
N GLU A 16 -24.05 17.12 -19.77
CA GLU A 16 -25.10 17.74 -18.96
C GLU A 16 -25.44 16.94 -17.70
N PHE A 17 -25.01 15.68 -17.63
CA PHE A 17 -25.18 14.84 -16.44
C PHE A 17 -23.97 14.90 -15.48
N ARG A 18 -23.12 15.90 -15.65
CA ARG A 18 -21.95 16.07 -14.79
C ARG A 18 -22.35 16.38 -13.35
N VAL A 19 -21.92 15.50 -12.43
CA VAL A 19 -22.21 15.63 -10.98
C VAL A 19 -21.16 16.53 -10.30
N GLY A 20 -19.89 16.43 -10.70
CA GLY A 20 -18.80 17.19 -10.13
C GLY A 20 -17.42 16.71 -10.57
N PRO A 21 -16.34 17.36 -10.12
CA PRO A 21 -14.98 16.91 -10.38
C PRO A 21 -14.66 15.63 -9.58
N VAL A 22 -13.87 14.76 -10.17
CA VAL A 22 -13.29 13.59 -9.48
C VAL A 22 -11.95 14.01 -8.90
N HIS A 23 -11.78 13.90 -7.59
CA HIS A 23 -10.52 14.21 -6.93
C HIS A 23 -9.54 13.05 -7.10
N ASP A 24 -8.27 13.34 -7.38
CA ASP A 24 -7.24 12.34 -7.66
C ASP A 24 -7.11 11.29 -6.55
N ARG A 25 -7.34 11.65 -5.29
CA ARG A 25 -7.32 10.72 -4.15
C ARG A 25 -8.31 9.55 -4.25
N VAL A 26 -9.31 9.63 -5.13
CA VAL A 26 -10.21 8.51 -5.42
C VAL A 26 -9.45 7.33 -6.02
N PHE A 27 -8.33 7.59 -6.69
CA PHE A 27 -7.44 6.57 -7.28
C PHE A 27 -6.29 6.19 -6.35
N GLY A 28 -6.44 6.42 -5.06
CA GLY A 28 -5.48 6.00 -4.04
C GLY A 28 -5.49 4.51 -3.78
N SER A 29 -4.44 4.04 -3.14
CA SER A 29 -4.26 2.66 -2.72
C SER A 29 -4.08 2.55 -1.21
N PHE A 30 -4.23 1.34 -0.71
CA PHE A 30 -4.15 1.01 0.71
C PHE A 30 -3.01 0.03 0.95
N VAL A 31 -2.15 0.34 1.91
CA VAL A 31 -1.04 -0.52 2.31
C VAL A 31 -1.19 -0.88 3.79
N GLU A 32 -1.13 -2.17 4.11
CA GLU A 32 -1.17 -2.69 5.47
C GLU A 32 -0.02 -3.66 5.72
N HIS A 33 0.48 -3.71 6.94
CA HIS A 33 1.42 -4.75 7.40
C HIS A 33 0.69 -6.09 7.53
N LEU A 34 0.28 -6.64 6.41
CA LEU A 34 -0.51 -7.86 6.25
C LEU A 34 0.18 -8.79 5.27
N GLY A 35 0.45 -10.01 5.67
CA GLY A 35 1.04 -11.02 4.79
C GLY A 35 2.34 -10.53 4.14
N ARG A 36 2.37 -10.52 2.81
CA ARG A 36 3.52 -10.07 2.02
C ARG A 36 3.35 -8.67 1.40
N CYS A 37 2.48 -7.84 1.96
CA CYS A 37 2.26 -6.51 1.39
C CYS A 37 3.48 -5.60 1.60
N VAL A 38 3.97 -5.50 2.84
CA VAL A 38 5.14 -4.68 3.18
C VAL A 38 6.40 -5.54 3.12
N TYR A 39 6.60 -6.47 4.08
CA TYR A 39 7.74 -7.37 4.09
C TYR A 39 7.63 -8.43 3.00
N THR A 40 8.70 -8.62 2.24
CA THR A 40 8.75 -9.47 1.03
C THR A 40 7.81 -9.03 -0.11
N GLY A 41 7.28 -7.82 0.02
CA GLY A 41 6.51 -7.14 -1.00
C GLY A 41 7.17 -5.81 -1.37
N ILE A 42 6.80 -4.72 -0.69
CA ILE A 42 7.42 -3.40 -0.90
C ILE A 42 8.90 -3.41 -0.46
N TYR A 43 9.18 -4.01 0.69
CA TYR A 43 10.48 -4.03 1.35
C TYR A 43 11.01 -5.46 1.48
N GLU A 44 12.14 -5.72 0.82
CA GLU A 44 12.85 -7.00 0.83
C GLU A 44 14.32 -6.76 0.48
N PRO A 45 15.18 -6.37 1.46
CA PRO A 45 16.56 -5.96 1.20
C PRO A 45 17.42 -6.97 0.44
N ASP A 46 17.15 -8.26 0.61
CA ASP A 46 17.90 -9.35 -0.04
C ASP A 46 17.33 -9.74 -1.42
N HIS A 47 16.29 -9.04 -1.91
CA HIS A 47 15.70 -9.34 -3.21
C HIS A 47 16.63 -8.87 -4.35
N PRO A 48 16.72 -9.63 -5.48
CA PRO A 48 17.58 -9.25 -6.62
C PRO A 48 17.26 -7.87 -7.22
N THR A 49 16.03 -7.38 -7.07
CA THR A 49 15.60 -6.06 -7.54
C THR A 49 15.60 -4.99 -6.44
N ALA A 50 16.06 -5.30 -5.22
CA ALA A 50 16.13 -4.32 -4.16
C ALA A 50 17.08 -3.17 -4.51
N ASP A 51 16.70 -1.96 -4.11
CA ASP A 51 17.58 -0.78 -4.14
C ASP A 51 18.43 -0.69 -2.85
N GLU A 52 19.17 0.39 -2.70
CA GLU A 52 20.01 0.65 -1.53
C GLU A 52 19.22 0.85 -0.24
N HIS A 53 17.92 1.14 -0.31
CA HIS A 53 17.01 1.26 0.82
C HIS A 53 16.31 -0.05 1.17
N GLY A 54 16.45 -1.08 0.32
CA GLY A 54 15.79 -2.38 0.45
C GLY A 54 14.39 -2.41 -0.19
N PHE A 55 14.02 -1.41 -1.00
CA PHE A 55 12.76 -1.39 -1.71
C PHE A 55 12.85 -2.16 -3.01
N ARG A 56 11.85 -2.96 -3.29
CA ARG A 56 11.76 -3.73 -4.53
C ARG A 56 11.42 -2.82 -5.71
N LYS A 57 12.36 -2.63 -6.63
CA LYS A 57 12.17 -1.80 -7.83
C LYS A 57 11.10 -2.34 -8.76
N ASP A 58 10.97 -3.65 -8.88
CA ASP A 58 9.89 -4.27 -9.67
C ASP A 58 8.50 -3.93 -9.12
N VAL A 59 8.35 -3.83 -7.80
CA VAL A 59 7.10 -3.39 -7.16
C VAL A 59 6.88 -1.88 -7.35
N ILE A 60 7.92 -1.06 -7.23
CA ILE A 60 7.85 0.38 -7.51
C ILE A 60 7.36 0.62 -8.94
N ASP A 61 7.90 -0.10 -9.92
CA ASP A 61 7.52 0.05 -11.33
C ASP A 61 6.05 -0.33 -11.56
N LEU A 62 5.57 -1.42 -10.95
CA LEU A 62 4.16 -1.82 -11.02
C LEU A 62 3.23 -0.80 -10.36
N VAL A 63 3.63 -0.20 -9.23
CA VAL A 63 2.84 0.83 -8.55
C VAL A 63 2.75 2.11 -9.40
N LYS A 64 3.84 2.48 -10.09
CA LYS A 64 3.83 3.58 -11.07
C LYS A 64 2.90 3.29 -12.24
N GLU A 65 2.95 2.08 -12.78
CA GLU A 65 2.07 1.65 -13.88
C GLU A 65 0.60 1.64 -13.45
N LEU A 66 0.31 1.21 -12.20
CA LEU A 66 -1.04 1.25 -11.62
C LEU A 66 -1.59 2.68 -11.54
N GLY A 67 -0.72 3.69 -11.41
CA GLY A 67 -1.13 5.09 -11.33
C GLY A 67 -1.79 5.46 -10.01
N ALA A 68 -1.42 4.80 -8.91
CA ALA A 68 -1.91 5.17 -7.58
C ALA A 68 -1.50 6.61 -7.24
N THR A 69 -2.46 7.42 -6.77
CA THR A 69 -2.27 8.86 -6.54
C THR A 69 -2.03 9.22 -5.09
N THR A 70 -2.34 8.32 -4.18
CA THR A 70 -2.12 8.48 -2.74
C THR A 70 -2.08 7.10 -2.07
N ILE A 71 -1.41 7.00 -0.94
CA ILE A 71 -1.36 5.75 -0.14
C ILE A 71 -1.89 6.00 1.26
N ARG A 72 -2.81 5.15 1.71
CA ARG A 72 -3.18 5.06 3.12
C ARG A 72 -2.31 4.00 3.80
N TYR A 73 -1.62 4.39 4.84
CA TYR A 73 -0.68 3.57 5.62
C TYR A 73 -0.87 3.85 7.12
N PRO A 74 -0.58 2.96 8.08
CA PRO A 74 -0.01 1.61 7.96
C PRO A 74 -1.07 0.50 7.81
N GLY A 75 -2.31 0.81 7.59
CA GLY A 75 -3.31 -0.17 7.25
C GLY A 75 -4.58 -0.18 8.09
N GLY A 76 -5.26 -1.34 8.05
CA GLY A 76 -6.55 -1.63 8.66
C GLY A 76 -6.42 -2.12 10.10
N ASN A 77 -6.53 -3.45 10.31
CA ASN A 77 -6.50 -4.03 11.65
C ASN A 77 -5.14 -3.87 12.35
N PHE A 78 -4.05 -3.91 11.60
CA PHE A 78 -2.69 -3.70 12.13
C PHE A 78 -2.57 -2.40 12.93
N VAL A 79 -3.15 -1.29 12.45
CA VAL A 79 -3.01 0.03 13.08
C VAL A 79 -3.57 0.08 14.50
N SER A 80 -4.50 -0.82 14.86
CA SER A 80 -5.14 -0.83 16.18
C SER A 80 -4.16 -1.13 17.32
N GLY A 81 -3.07 -1.85 17.05
CA GLY A 81 -2.03 -2.19 18.03
C GLY A 81 -0.66 -1.58 17.73
N TYR A 82 -0.53 -0.87 16.61
CA TYR A 82 0.74 -0.33 16.15
C TYR A 82 1.12 0.96 16.85
N ARG A 83 2.39 1.06 17.23
CA ARG A 83 3.01 2.29 17.75
C ARG A 83 4.01 2.80 16.72
N TRP A 84 3.70 3.91 16.10
CA TRP A 84 4.54 4.46 15.03
C TRP A 84 5.95 4.87 15.52
N GLU A 85 6.07 5.18 16.83
CA GLU A 85 7.35 5.51 17.47
C GLU A 85 8.32 4.32 17.46
N ASP A 86 7.80 3.09 17.46
CA ASP A 86 8.63 1.87 17.37
C ASP A 86 9.28 1.74 15.97
N GLY A 87 8.72 2.38 14.95
CA GLY A 87 9.19 2.34 13.56
C GLY A 87 10.08 3.51 13.15
N ILE A 88 10.62 4.31 14.09
CA ILE A 88 11.52 5.44 13.82
C ILE A 88 12.87 5.24 14.48
N GLY A 89 13.86 6.06 14.07
CA GLY A 89 15.25 5.93 14.56
C GLY A 89 16.01 4.77 13.91
N PRO A 90 17.20 4.43 14.43
CA PRO A 90 18.05 3.38 13.86
C PRO A 90 17.36 2.02 13.85
N LYS A 91 17.32 1.34 12.72
CA LYS A 91 16.58 0.06 12.55
C LYS A 91 16.98 -1.01 13.56
N GLN A 92 18.27 -1.10 13.90
CA GLN A 92 18.81 -2.07 14.86
C GLN A 92 18.36 -1.84 16.31
N GLU A 93 17.84 -0.65 16.62
CA GLU A 93 17.36 -0.28 17.96
C GLU A 93 15.84 -0.41 18.08
N ARG A 94 15.15 -0.63 16.95
CA ARG A 94 13.69 -0.73 16.93
C ARG A 94 13.21 -2.03 17.56
N PRO A 95 12.17 -1.98 18.40
CA PRO A 95 11.69 -3.17 19.10
C PRO A 95 10.97 -4.13 18.16
N ARG A 96 11.12 -5.43 18.40
CA ARG A 96 10.28 -6.44 17.77
C ARG A 96 9.00 -6.61 18.59
N ARG A 97 7.85 -6.59 17.93
CA ARG A 97 6.54 -6.70 18.57
C ARG A 97 5.74 -7.88 18.00
N LEU A 98 4.89 -8.47 18.83
CA LEU A 98 3.85 -9.36 18.33
C LEU A 98 2.71 -8.50 17.76
N ASP A 99 2.43 -8.66 16.48
CA ASP A 99 1.22 -8.13 15.87
C ASP A 99 0.03 -9.02 16.22
N LEU A 100 -0.93 -8.45 16.94
CA LEU A 100 -2.12 -9.17 17.42
C LEU A 100 -3.20 -9.32 16.33
N ALA A 101 -3.16 -8.52 15.28
CA ALA A 101 -4.13 -8.59 14.20
C ALA A 101 -3.85 -9.79 13.29
N TRP A 102 -2.59 -10.00 12.93
CA TRP A 102 -2.18 -11.01 11.95
C TRP A 102 -1.32 -12.13 12.55
N HIS A 103 -1.10 -12.09 13.88
CA HIS A 103 -0.29 -13.06 14.63
C HIS A 103 1.12 -13.24 14.04
N SER A 104 1.70 -12.17 13.55
CA SER A 104 3.05 -12.10 13.00
C SER A 104 4.00 -11.36 13.93
N THR A 105 5.31 -11.48 13.69
CA THR A 105 6.30 -10.65 14.37
C THR A 105 6.55 -9.40 13.52
N GLU A 106 6.18 -8.22 14.05
CA GLU A 106 6.57 -6.95 13.48
C GLU A 106 8.00 -6.62 13.89
N THR A 107 8.86 -6.44 12.89
CA THR A 107 10.27 -6.12 13.11
C THR A 107 10.55 -4.63 13.20
N ASN A 108 9.59 -3.82 12.78
CA ASN A 108 9.68 -2.37 12.66
C ASN A 108 10.82 -1.88 11.72
N GLU A 109 11.35 -2.76 10.86
CA GLU A 109 12.37 -2.38 9.87
C GLU A 109 11.81 -1.44 8.79
N PHE A 110 10.49 -1.47 8.60
CA PHE A 110 9.76 -0.59 7.71
C PHE A 110 8.73 0.22 8.53
N GLY A 111 9.02 1.48 8.77
CA GLY A 111 8.17 2.42 9.51
C GLY A 111 7.78 3.63 8.65
N LEU A 112 7.42 4.74 9.30
CA LEU A 112 7.05 5.98 8.62
C LEU A 112 8.19 6.58 7.78
N PRO A 113 9.48 6.57 8.23
CA PRO A 113 10.57 7.07 7.40
C PRO A 113 10.69 6.29 6.09
N GLU A 114 10.69 4.96 6.15
CA GLU A 114 10.80 4.10 4.97
C GLU A 114 9.59 4.24 4.05
N MET A 115 8.38 4.43 4.61
CA MET A 115 7.20 4.72 3.80
C MET A 115 7.34 6.05 3.05
N ALA A 116 7.85 7.10 3.70
CA ALA A 116 8.07 8.39 3.06
C ALA A 116 9.08 8.29 1.90
N GLU A 117 10.22 7.63 2.13
CA GLU A 117 11.23 7.38 1.09
C GLU A 117 10.65 6.56 -0.08
N TRP A 118 9.84 5.53 0.22
CA TRP A 118 9.19 4.73 -0.80
C TRP A 118 8.16 5.53 -1.61
N LEU A 119 7.40 6.43 -0.98
CA LEU A 119 6.48 7.33 -1.69
C LEU A 119 7.24 8.26 -2.64
N GLU A 120 8.38 8.81 -2.23
CA GLU A 120 9.25 9.60 -3.11
C GLU A 120 9.73 8.76 -4.30
N ALA A 121 10.18 7.53 -4.06
CA ALA A 121 10.63 6.61 -5.11
C ALA A 121 9.52 6.25 -6.11
N THR A 122 8.27 6.16 -5.66
CA THR A 122 7.10 5.91 -6.53
C THR A 122 6.55 7.16 -7.20
N GLY A 123 6.88 8.35 -6.70
CA GLY A 123 6.32 9.63 -7.16
C GLY A 123 4.89 9.88 -6.69
N ILE A 124 4.45 9.20 -5.64
CA ILE A 124 3.12 9.37 -5.01
C ILE A 124 3.22 10.45 -3.93
N ASN A 125 2.25 11.36 -3.89
CA ASN A 125 2.14 12.44 -2.89
C ASN A 125 1.21 12.07 -1.75
#